data_713266208a499d0b3cff01779af7625d
#
_entry.id   713266208a499d0b3cff01779af7625d
#
_cell.length_a   1.000
_cell.length_b   1.000
_cell.length_c   1.000
_cell.angle_alpha   90.00
_cell.angle_beta   90.00
_cell.angle_gamma   90.00
#
_symmetry.space_group_name_H-M   'P 1'
#
loop_
_entity.id
_entity.type
_entity.pdbx_description
1 polymer ?
#
loop_
_entity_poly.entity_id
_entity_poly.type
_entity_poly.pdbx_seq_one_letter_code
_entity_poly.pdbx_strand_id
1 'polypeptide(L)'
;LCDGSNGTPNLSGRFLEGVTSGSKQWHDAGLPNIQGSFSGHVIGWRNGTTTTGAFYSYAIGNRAAEGNDDGGSVPCFVFDASRSNSIYGRSGTVQPASYTVYYIMRVK
;
A
#
# COMPACT_ATOMS: atom_id res chain seq x y z
N LEU A 1 9.23 19.22 28.18
CA LEU A 1 8.86 17.90 27.69
C LEU A 1 7.99 18.07 26.43
N CYS A 2 8.30 17.32 25.35
CA CYS A 2 7.51 17.36 24.10
C CYS A 2 6.37 16.32 24.19
N ASP A 3 5.40 16.59 25.03
CA ASP A 3 4.27 15.70 25.33
C ASP A 3 2.92 16.25 24.83
N GLY A 4 2.95 17.34 24.10
CA GLY A 4 1.76 18.04 23.59
C GLY A 4 1.27 19.16 24.52
N SER A 5 1.88 19.34 25.67
CA SER A 5 1.55 20.44 26.59
C SER A 5 2.28 21.73 26.22
N ASN A 6 1.75 22.88 26.66
CA ASN A 6 2.40 24.19 26.51
C ASN A 6 2.84 24.55 25.08
N GLY A 7 2.08 24.11 24.07
CA GLY A 7 2.40 24.38 22.66
C GLY A 7 3.53 23.51 22.08
N THR A 8 3.98 22.48 22.81
CA THR A 8 4.98 21.54 22.29
C THR A 8 4.29 20.42 21.49
N PRO A 9 4.96 19.86 20.45
CA PRO A 9 4.41 18.68 19.80
C PRO A 9 4.48 17.46 20.72
N ASN A 10 3.52 16.55 20.64
CA ASN A 10 3.61 15.25 21.31
C ASN A 10 4.45 14.29 20.46
N LEU A 11 5.69 14.06 20.85
CA LEU A 11 6.63 13.20 20.15
C LEU A 11 6.62 11.74 20.62
N SER A 12 5.68 11.38 21.50
CA SER A 12 5.55 10.00 21.98
C SER A 12 5.28 9.03 20.83
N GLY A 13 6.08 7.98 20.72
CA GLY A 13 5.96 6.97 19.67
C GLY A 13 6.35 7.45 18.26
N ARG A 14 7.08 8.55 18.15
CA ARG A 14 7.50 9.15 16.87
C ARG A 14 9.02 9.22 16.76
N PHE A 15 9.51 9.04 15.55
CA PHE A 15 10.90 9.34 15.20
C PHE A 15 11.02 10.80 14.77
N LEU A 16 12.18 11.40 14.96
CA LEU A 16 12.48 12.72 14.42
C LEU A 16 13.08 12.57 13.03
N GLU A 17 12.49 13.26 12.06
CA GLU A 17 12.94 13.27 10.68
C GLU A 17 13.52 14.62 10.33
N GLY A 18 14.80 14.66 9.93
CA GLY A 18 15.49 15.88 9.52
C GLY A 18 15.02 16.36 8.16
N VAL A 19 14.66 17.63 8.06
CA VAL A 19 14.33 18.28 6.80
C VAL A 19 15.13 19.58 6.63
N THR A 20 15.37 19.97 5.38
CA THR A 20 16.11 21.18 5.03
C THR A 20 15.21 22.38 4.73
N SER A 21 13.95 22.14 4.45
CA SER A 21 12.95 23.17 4.13
C SER A 21 11.54 22.69 4.42
N GLY A 22 10.57 23.58 4.37
CA GLY A 22 9.16 23.29 4.58
C GLY A 22 8.71 23.49 6.04
N SER A 23 7.42 23.36 6.28
CA SER A 23 6.84 23.40 7.63
C SER A 23 7.00 22.06 8.33
N LYS A 24 7.08 22.11 9.66
CA LYS A 24 7.10 20.89 10.49
C LYS A 24 5.80 20.11 10.30
N GLN A 25 5.90 18.82 10.03
CA GLN A 25 4.76 17.96 9.71
C GLN A 25 4.82 16.63 10.45
N TRP A 26 3.65 16.06 10.63
CA TRP A 26 3.47 14.70 11.09
C TRP A 26 3.45 13.76 9.89
N HIS A 27 4.23 12.70 9.95
CA HIS A 27 4.16 11.61 9.00
C HIS A 27 3.71 10.33 9.70
N ASP A 28 2.67 9.70 9.18
CA ASP A 28 2.30 8.38 9.63
C ASP A 28 3.22 7.32 9.01
N ALA A 29 3.37 6.20 9.71
CA ALA A 29 4.14 5.08 9.19
C ALA A 29 3.64 4.67 7.81
N GLY A 30 4.56 4.39 6.90
CA GLY A 30 4.27 3.98 5.53
C GLY A 30 5.22 2.92 5.04
N LEU A 31 4.74 2.10 4.12
CA LEU A 31 5.50 1.10 3.38
C LEU A 31 5.22 1.28 1.89
N PRO A 32 6.19 0.96 1.01
CA PRO A 32 5.91 0.81 -0.41
C PRO A 32 4.80 -0.21 -0.63
N ASN A 33 3.94 0.03 -1.61
CA ASN A 33 2.92 -0.95 -1.94
C ASN A 33 3.54 -2.16 -2.65
N ILE A 34 2.96 -3.32 -2.41
CA ILE A 34 3.32 -4.56 -3.09
C ILE A 34 2.16 -4.94 -3.97
N GLN A 35 2.40 -4.97 -5.28
CA GLN A 35 1.39 -5.33 -6.28
C GLN A 35 1.95 -6.36 -7.24
N GLY A 36 1.08 -7.22 -7.74
CA GLY A 36 1.38 -8.20 -8.77
C GLY A 36 0.10 -8.78 -9.33
N SER A 37 0.18 -9.30 -10.54
CA SER A 37 -0.95 -9.98 -11.17
C SER A 37 -0.48 -11.21 -11.91
N PHE A 38 -1.35 -12.18 -12.02
CA PHE A 38 -1.17 -13.31 -12.91
C PHE A 38 -2.48 -13.63 -13.61
N SER A 39 -2.36 -14.09 -14.84
CA SER A 39 -3.48 -14.60 -15.62
C SER A 39 -3.11 -15.96 -16.17
N GLY A 40 -4.09 -16.80 -16.39
CA GLY A 40 -3.82 -18.12 -16.89
C GLY A 40 -5.08 -18.94 -17.14
N HIS A 41 -4.86 -20.09 -17.73
CA HIS A 41 -5.90 -21.05 -18.04
C HIS A 41 -6.29 -21.80 -16.78
N VAL A 42 -7.45 -21.47 -16.23
CA VAL A 42 -8.01 -22.25 -15.13
C VAL A 42 -9.00 -23.24 -15.71
N ILE A 43 -8.64 -24.53 -15.70
CA ILE A 43 -9.56 -25.60 -16.09
C ILE A 43 -10.62 -25.74 -15.01
N GLY A 44 -11.89 -25.58 -15.39
CA GLY A 44 -13.01 -25.83 -14.48
C GLY A 44 -13.55 -24.62 -13.73
N TRP A 45 -13.26 -23.40 -14.16
CA TRP A 45 -13.87 -22.22 -13.57
C TRP A 45 -15.33 -22.06 -14.04
N ARG A 46 -16.24 -22.54 -13.23
CA ARG A 46 -17.69 -22.25 -13.34
C ARG A 46 -18.07 -21.29 -12.23
N ASN A 47 -18.60 -20.12 -12.62
CA ASN A 47 -19.28 -19.17 -11.73
C ASN A 47 -18.51 -18.63 -10.52
N GLY A 48 -17.69 -17.62 -10.77
CA GLY A 48 -17.28 -16.66 -9.75
C GLY A 48 -16.10 -17.10 -8.90
N THR A 49 -14.98 -16.42 -9.06
CA THR A 49 -13.89 -16.47 -8.08
C THR A 49 -14.21 -15.55 -6.93
N THR A 50 -14.25 -16.09 -5.73
CA THR A 50 -14.29 -15.29 -4.52
C THR A 50 -12.86 -14.90 -4.17
N THR A 51 -12.56 -13.62 -4.20
CA THR A 51 -11.28 -13.07 -3.74
C THR A 51 -11.52 -12.24 -2.49
N THR A 52 -10.56 -12.26 -1.57
CA THR A 52 -10.65 -11.52 -0.30
C THR A 52 -9.35 -10.80 0.02
N GLY A 53 -9.44 -9.77 0.85
CA GLY A 53 -8.28 -9.03 1.35
C GLY A 53 -7.51 -8.34 0.25
N ALA A 54 -6.22 -8.65 0.14
CA ALA A 54 -5.32 -8.07 -0.86
C ALA A 54 -5.54 -8.59 -2.28
N PHE A 55 -6.33 -9.65 -2.46
CA PHE A 55 -6.59 -10.21 -3.78
C PHE A 55 -7.89 -9.68 -4.38
N TYR A 56 -7.87 -9.46 -5.70
CA TYR A 56 -9.08 -9.28 -6.51
C TYR A 56 -8.88 -9.88 -7.90
N SER A 57 -9.96 -10.04 -8.64
CA SER A 57 -9.91 -10.58 -10.00
C SER A 57 -10.76 -9.76 -10.95
N TYR A 58 -10.39 -9.75 -12.22
CA TYR A 58 -11.19 -9.21 -13.32
C TYR A 58 -11.02 -10.05 -14.58
N ALA A 59 -11.95 -9.93 -15.50
CA ALA A 59 -11.92 -10.65 -16.77
C ALA A 59 -11.00 -9.93 -17.78
N ILE A 60 -10.15 -10.67 -18.47
CA ILE A 60 -9.21 -10.13 -19.49
C ILE A 60 -9.49 -10.66 -20.91
N GLY A 61 -10.66 -11.12 -21.19
CA GLY A 61 -11.02 -11.59 -22.53
C GLY A 61 -11.86 -12.85 -22.49
N ASN A 62 -12.29 -13.28 -23.66
CA ASN A 62 -13.07 -14.49 -23.81
C ASN A 62 -12.16 -15.63 -24.20
N ARG A 63 -12.38 -16.76 -23.59
CA ARG A 63 -11.78 -18.01 -23.96
C ARG A 63 -12.45 -18.53 -25.24
N ALA A 64 -11.68 -18.95 -26.22
CA ALA A 64 -12.19 -19.77 -27.32
C ALA A 64 -12.62 -21.12 -26.72
N ALA A 65 -13.87 -21.46 -26.91
CA ALA A 65 -14.38 -22.75 -26.47
C ALA A 65 -13.74 -23.88 -27.28
N GLU A 66 -12.97 -24.74 -26.64
CA GLU A 66 -12.71 -26.07 -27.17
C GLU A 66 -13.85 -26.98 -26.76
N GLY A 67 -14.78 -27.21 -27.71
CA GLY A 67 -15.83 -28.23 -27.58
C GLY A 67 -16.82 -27.99 -26.48
N ASN A 68 -18.03 -27.65 -26.83
CA ASN A 68 -19.26 -27.71 -26.01
C ASN A 68 -19.30 -26.85 -24.73
N ASP A 69 -18.58 -25.78 -24.63
CA ASP A 69 -18.63 -24.94 -23.45
C ASP A 69 -19.03 -23.50 -23.77
N ASP A 70 -19.92 -22.98 -22.96
CA ASP A 70 -20.31 -21.57 -22.93
C ASP A 70 -19.05 -20.75 -22.68
N GLY A 71 -18.59 -20.00 -23.68
CA GLY A 71 -17.35 -19.24 -23.65
C GLY A 71 -17.19 -18.45 -22.36
N GLY A 72 -16.28 -18.91 -21.48
CA GLY A 72 -15.96 -18.25 -20.23
C GLY A 72 -14.91 -17.16 -20.39
N SER A 73 -14.95 -16.17 -19.55
CA SER A 73 -13.90 -15.17 -19.50
C SER A 73 -12.64 -15.71 -18.78
N VAL A 74 -11.47 -15.28 -19.24
CA VAL A 74 -10.19 -15.60 -18.58
C VAL A 74 -10.00 -14.66 -17.40
N PRO A 75 -9.81 -15.16 -16.17
CA PRO A 75 -9.55 -14.33 -15.03
C PRO A 75 -8.11 -13.85 -15.00
N CYS A 76 -7.92 -12.59 -14.61
CA CYS A 76 -6.67 -12.07 -14.13
C CYS A 76 -6.80 -11.90 -12.61
N PHE A 77 -5.90 -12.51 -11.87
CA PHE A 77 -5.82 -12.35 -10.43
C PHE A 77 -4.78 -11.29 -10.09
N VAL A 78 -5.14 -10.40 -9.20
CA VAL A 78 -4.28 -9.30 -8.76
C VAL A 78 -4.09 -9.36 -7.26
N PHE A 79 -2.86 -9.17 -6.84
CA PHE A 79 -2.48 -8.91 -5.46
C PHE A 79 -2.18 -7.42 -5.29
N ASP A 80 -2.77 -6.79 -4.30
CA ASP A 80 -2.54 -5.40 -3.94
C ASP A 80 -2.60 -5.26 -2.41
N ALA A 81 -1.45 -5.12 -1.78
CA ALA A 81 -1.33 -5.07 -0.33
C ALA A 81 -2.09 -3.90 0.30
N SER A 82 -2.23 -2.77 -0.42
CA SER A 82 -2.95 -1.58 0.07
C SER A 82 -4.44 -1.85 0.34
N ARG A 83 -5.01 -2.87 -0.29
CA ARG A 83 -6.41 -3.28 -0.05
C ARG A 83 -6.60 -3.94 1.32
N SER A 84 -5.57 -4.56 1.87
CA SER A 84 -5.61 -5.17 3.19
C SER A 84 -5.24 -4.21 4.31
N ASN A 85 -4.30 -3.31 4.06
CA ASN A 85 -3.87 -2.35 5.07
C ASN A 85 -3.34 -1.08 4.39
N SER A 86 -3.86 0.06 4.79
CA SER A 86 -3.51 1.38 4.24
C SER A 86 -2.08 1.84 4.54
N ILE A 87 -1.30 1.11 5.33
CA ILE A 87 0.14 1.39 5.51
C ILE A 87 0.91 1.17 4.21
N TYR A 88 0.48 0.18 3.39
CA TYR A 88 1.08 -0.07 2.08
C TYR A 88 0.68 1.00 1.07
N GLY A 89 1.65 1.52 0.34
CA GLY A 89 1.46 2.61 -0.62
C GLY A 89 1.41 4.01 -0.01
N ARG A 90 1.47 4.13 1.32
CA ARG A 90 1.50 5.45 1.98
C ARG A 90 2.85 6.16 1.78
N SER A 91 3.94 5.41 1.62
CA SER A 91 5.26 5.93 1.34
C SER A 91 5.93 5.15 0.21
N GLY A 92 6.79 5.80 -0.56
CA GLY A 92 7.65 5.13 -1.55
C GLY A 92 8.84 4.39 -0.93
N THR A 93 9.07 4.59 0.35
CA THR A 93 10.13 3.95 1.15
C THR A 93 9.55 3.42 2.45
N VAL A 94 10.31 2.60 3.17
CA VAL A 94 9.96 2.21 4.53
C VAL A 94 10.09 3.43 5.42
N GLN A 95 8.99 3.93 5.94
CA GLN A 95 8.93 5.15 6.73
C GLN A 95 8.27 4.87 8.08
N PRO A 96 8.97 5.10 9.21
CA PRO A 96 8.34 5.05 10.52
C PRO A 96 7.43 6.28 10.72
N ALA A 97 6.54 6.19 11.69
CA ALA A 97 5.79 7.35 12.14
C ALA A 97 6.75 8.41 12.67
N SER A 98 6.78 9.60 12.06
CA SER A 98 7.78 10.62 12.32
C SER A 98 7.18 12.02 12.49
N TYR A 99 7.98 12.91 13.02
CA TYR A 99 7.73 14.35 13.04
C TYR A 99 8.93 15.07 12.45
N THR A 100 8.72 15.92 11.45
CA THR A 100 9.80 16.62 10.77
C THR A 100 10.36 17.77 11.61
N VAL A 101 11.68 17.86 11.66
CA VAL A 101 12.40 18.89 12.40
C VAL A 101 13.59 19.41 11.59
N TYR A 102 14.07 20.60 11.93
CA TYR A 102 15.36 21.09 11.43
C TYR A 102 16.45 20.69 12.40
N TYR A 103 17.46 20.01 11.90
CA TYR A 103 18.70 19.81 12.64
C TYR A 103 19.61 21.00 12.46
N ILE A 104 20.05 21.57 13.57
CA ILE A 104 21.04 22.66 13.59
C ILE A 104 22.27 22.19 14.33
N MET A 105 23.43 22.55 13.82
CA MET A 105 24.71 22.24 14.45
C MET A 105 25.50 23.54 14.58
N ARG A 106 26.08 23.75 15.77
CA ARG A 106 27.01 24.87 15.98
C ARG A 106 28.35 24.49 15.34
N VAL A 107 28.77 25.29 14.38
CA VAL A 107 30.12 25.23 13.83
C VAL A 107 30.96 26.37 14.42
N LYS A 108 32.22 26.06 14.70
CA LYS A 108 33.15 27.09 15.18
C LYS A 108 33.63 27.95 14.02
#